data_d60d1e37ec0d83910ec5fc26fc5d49da
#
_entry.id   d60d1e37ec0d83910ec5fc26fc5d49da
#
_cell.length_a   1.000
_cell.length_b   1.000
_cell.length_c   1.000
_cell.angle_alpha   90.00
_cell.angle_beta   90.00
_cell.angle_gamma   90.00
#
_symmetry.space_group_name_H-M   'P 1'
#
loop_
_entity.id
_entity.type
_entity.pdbx_description
1 polymer ?
#
loop_
_entity_poly.entity_id
_entity_poly.type
_entity_poly.pdbx_seq_one_letter_code
_entity_poly.pdbx_strand_id
1 'polypeptide(L)'
;MGMLEGKVAVVTGSGRGIGREIALLMARQGAKVVVNDLGGTEAGAGSDQKVADQVKDEIKKAGGEAAANYDSVSTWAGAEKIIQCALDHFKRIDVLVNNAGILRDRILFKMSEEEWDGVIKTHLYGSFFCSRAAAVHFREQKSGRLIHFTSTAGLIGNVGQANYASAKLGIVALSRSCALDLQRYNVTSNCIAPFAWTRLIATIPTEDPAQKAKKEKLAKMSPADVAPLACFLASDAAQNITSQVFGVRAKEIFLFSQPRIVRSIHDSTGWTPEKLAAMLEPTMKSHFHPLDVSGQYISWDPLI
;
A
#
# COMPACT_ATOMS: atom_id res chain seq x y z
N MET A 1 15.43 -22.05 -9.13
CA MET A 1 14.50 -21.91 -8.00
C MET A 1 14.05 -20.46 -7.92
N GLY A 2 12.75 -20.23 -7.80
CA GLY A 2 12.19 -18.90 -7.62
C GLY A 2 12.47 -18.34 -6.22
N MET A 3 12.43 -17.02 -6.05
CA MET A 3 12.70 -16.36 -4.76
C MET A 3 11.65 -16.70 -3.68
N LEU A 4 10.47 -17.20 -4.08
CA LEU A 4 9.32 -17.48 -3.20
C LEU A 4 8.96 -18.98 -3.21
N GLU A 5 9.87 -19.85 -3.57
CA GLU A 5 9.64 -21.29 -3.63
C GLU A 5 9.10 -21.83 -2.30
N GLY A 6 7.97 -22.54 -2.35
CA GLY A 6 7.31 -23.13 -1.19
C GLY A 6 6.59 -22.15 -0.26
N LYS A 7 6.60 -20.85 -0.53
CA LYS A 7 5.87 -19.84 0.25
C LYS A 7 4.41 -19.73 -0.20
N VAL A 8 3.55 -19.34 0.71
CA VAL A 8 2.13 -19.05 0.46
C VAL A 8 1.88 -17.56 0.63
N ALA A 9 1.43 -16.91 -0.43
CA ALA A 9 1.16 -15.47 -0.47
C ALA A 9 -0.34 -15.19 -0.61
N VAL A 10 -0.85 -14.28 0.21
CA VAL A 10 -2.19 -13.69 0.07
C VAL A 10 -2.03 -12.29 -0.48
N VAL A 11 -2.68 -11.99 -1.61
CA VAL A 11 -2.66 -10.66 -2.22
C VAL A 11 -4.08 -10.12 -2.29
N THR A 12 -4.37 -9.04 -1.55
CA THR A 12 -5.70 -8.41 -1.56
C THR A 12 -5.83 -7.41 -2.71
N GLY A 13 -7.04 -7.33 -3.31
CA GLY A 13 -7.26 -6.49 -4.48
C GLY A 13 -6.43 -6.93 -5.69
N SER A 14 -6.30 -8.24 -5.89
CA SER A 14 -5.37 -8.82 -6.88
C SER A 14 -6.02 -9.31 -8.16
N GLY A 15 -7.26 -8.94 -8.42
CA GLY A 15 -7.91 -9.28 -9.69
C GLY A 15 -7.53 -8.36 -10.85
N ARG A 16 -6.94 -7.18 -10.57
CA ARG A 16 -6.57 -6.19 -11.60
C ARG A 16 -5.35 -5.36 -11.16
N GLY A 17 -4.78 -4.61 -12.11
CA GLY A 17 -3.73 -3.62 -11.86
C GLY A 17 -2.52 -4.14 -11.09
N ILE A 18 -2.03 -3.39 -10.13
CA ILE A 18 -0.81 -3.70 -9.36
C ILE A 18 -0.94 -5.04 -8.63
N GLY A 19 -2.06 -5.28 -7.96
CA GLY A 19 -2.28 -6.53 -7.21
C GLY A 19 -2.23 -7.76 -8.11
N ARG A 20 -2.80 -7.67 -9.33
CA ARG A 20 -2.72 -8.74 -10.32
C ARG A 20 -1.27 -9.03 -10.74
N GLU A 21 -0.51 -8.00 -11.08
CA GLU A 21 0.89 -8.18 -11.49
C GLU A 21 1.76 -8.77 -10.36
N ILE A 22 1.49 -8.38 -9.12
CA ILE A 22 2.14 -8.97 -7.94
C ILE A 22 1.78 -10.45 -7.82
N ALA A 23 0.50 -10.80 -7.88
CA ALA A 23 0.04 -12.19 -7.76
C ALA A 23 0.68 -13.08 -8.84
N LEU A 24 0.69 -12.61 -10.10
CA LEU A 24 1.29 -13.32 -11.21
C LEU A 24 2.81 -13.48 -11.05
N LEU A 25 3.51 -12.43 -10.61
CA LEU A 25 4.97 -12.51 -10.43
C LEU A 25 5.33 -13.40 -9.25
N MET A 26 4.61 -13.31 -8.13
CA MET A 26 4.83 -14.19 -6.97
C MET A 26 4.63 -15.66 -7.33
N ALA A 27 3.61 -15.98 -8.13
CA ALA A 27 3.41 -17.34 -8.63
C ALA A 27 4.57 -17.80 -9.55
N ARG A 28 5.04 -16.95 -10.47
CA ARG A 28 6.22 -17.24 -11.31
C ARG A 28 7.50 -17.44 -10.49
N GLN A 29 7.58 -16.84 -9.29
CA GLN A 29 8.67 -17.00 -8.34
C GLN A 29 8.50 -18.20 -7.40
N GLY A 30 7.51 -19.07 -7.65
CA GLY A 30 7.29 -20.33 -6.93
C GLY A 30 6.34 -20.25 -5.73
N ALA A 31 5.70 -19.11 -5.50
CA ALA A 31 4.69 -19.01 -4.44
C ALA A 31 3.36 -19.66 -4.85
N LYS A 32 2.66 -20.26 -3.88
CA LYS A 32 1.23 -20.55 -3.95
C LYS A 32 0.47 -19.28 -3.59
N VAL A 33 -0.53 -18.88 -4.39
CA VAL A 33 -1.14 -17.55 -4.26
C VAL A 33 -2.62 -17.64 -3.98
N VAL A 34 -3.08 -16.94 -2.94
CA VAL A 34 -4.50 -16.59 -2.78
C VAL A 34 -4.75 -15.26 -3.47
N VAL A 35 -5.54 -15.30 -4.52
CA VAL A 35 -6.02 -14.13 -5.28
C VAL A 35 -7.31 -13.65 -4.61
N ASN A 36 -7.24 -12.59 -3.82
CA ASN A 36 -8.43 -12.00 -3.21
C ASN A 36 -8.85 -10.75 -3.99
N ASP A 37 -10.08 -10.72 -4.45
CA ASP A 37 -10.71 -9.53 -5.04
C ASP A 37 -12.23 -9.63 -4.93
N LEU A 38 -12.89 -8.56 -4.46
CA LEU A 38 -14.35 -8.46 -4.41
C LEU A 38 -14.95 -8.27 -5.82
N GLY A 39 -14.13 -7.78 -6.77
CA GLY A 39 -14.57 -7.49 -8.14
C GLY A 39 -15.33 -6.18 -8.30
N GLY A 40 -15.32 -5.30 -7.31
CA GLY A 40 -15.99 -4.01 -7.35
C GLY A 40 -15.40 -3.01 -8.35
N THR A 41 -16.10 -1.89 -8.50
CA THR A 41 -15.63 -0.71 -9.26
C THR A 41 -14.50 0.02 -8.49
N GLU A 42 -13.89 1.03 -9.12
CA GLU A 42 -12.88 1.90 -8.51
C GLU A 42 -13.41 2.64 -7.26
N ALA A 43 -14.72 2.94 -7.22
CA ALA A 43 -15.39 3.57 -6.09
C ALA A 43 -15.86 2.56 -5.02
N GLY A 44 -15.60 1.26 -5.24
CA GLY A 44 -15.97 0.19 -4.31
C GLY A 44 -17.42 -0.26 -4.40
N ALA A 45 -18.10 -0.05 -5.53
CA ALA A 45 -19.46 -0.51 -5.76
C ALA A 45 -19.50 -1.85 -6.50
N GLY A 46 -20.46 -2.71 -6.12
CA GLY A 46 -20.69 -4.00 -6.77
C GLY A 46 -19.68 -5.08 -6.40
N SER A 47 -19.87 -6.27 -6.99
CA SER A 47 -18.97 -7.42 -6.85
C SER A 47 -19.02 -8.29 -8.11
N ASP A 48 -17.88 -8.89 -8.49
CA ASP A 48 -17.77 -9.82 -9.62
C ASP A 48 -16.67 -10.84 -9.34
N GLN A 49 -17.03 -12.05 -9.00
CA GLN A 49 -16.11 -13.15 -8.68
C GLN A 49 -15.20 -13.52 -9.86
N LYS A 50 -15.65 -13.31 -11.10
CA LYS A 50 -14.87 -13.60 -12.32
C LYS A 50 -13.53 -12.89 -12.34
N VAL A 51 -13.43 -11.74 -11.67
CA VAL A 51 -12.21 -10.94 -11.62
C VAL A 51 -11.06 -11.66 -10.91
N ALA A 52 -11.32 -12.28 -9.76
CA ALA A 52 -10.33 -13.08 -9.05
C ALA A 52 -10.10 -14.43 -9.75
N ASP A 53 -11.17 -15.05 -10.28
CA ASP A 53 -11.07 -16.32 -11.01
C ASP A 53 -10.17 -16.24 -12.24
N GLN A 54 -10.25 -15.15 -13.01
CA GLN A 54 -9.42 -14.96 -14.18
C GLN A 54 -7.92 -15.00 -13.84
N VAL A 55 -7.50 -14.33 -12.77
CA VAL A 55 -6.09 -14.31 -12.34
C VAL A 55 -5.67 -15.66 -11.77
N LYS A 56 -6.53 -16.31 -10.97
CA LYS A 56 -6.30 -17.68 -10.49
C LYS A 56 -6.08 -18.65 -11.66
N ASP A 57 -6.93 -18.59 -12.67
CA ASP A 57 -6.87 -19.49 -13.82
C ASP A 57 -5.65 -19.20 -14.71
N GLU A 58 -5.25 -17.93 -14.84
CA GLU A 58 -4.01 -17.52 -15.52
C GLU A 58 -2.77 -18.10 -14.81
N ILE A 59 -2.72 -18.02 -13.47
CA ILE A 59 -1.63 -18.62 -12.67
C ILE A 59 -1.59 -20.12 -12.89
N LYS A 60 -2.73 -20.81 -12.80
CA LYS A 60 -2.79 -22.27 -13.00
C LYS A 60 -2.41 -22.69 -14.41
N LYS A 61 -2.84 -21.94 -15.43
CA LYS A 61 -2.46 -22.17 -16.82
C LYS A 61 -0.95 -22.02 -17.06
N ALA A 62 -0.30 -21.16 -16.29
CA ALA A 62 1.16 -20.98 -16.33
C ALA A 62 1.91 -22.02 -15.47
N GLY A 63 1.23 -23.03 -14.89
CA GLY A 63 1.83 -24.10 -14.09
C GLY A 63 1.99 -23.76 -12.59
N GLY A 64 1.49 -22.61 -12.13
CA GLY A 64 1.49 -22.24 -10.72
C GLY A 64 0.28 -22.77 -9.93
N GLU A 65 0.31 -22.58 -8.60
CA GLU A 65 -0.78 -22.93 -7.71
C GLU A 65 -1.50 -21.67 -7.21
N ALA A 66 -2.83 -21.60 -7.36
CA ALA A 66 -3.61 -20.47 -6.86
C ALA A 66 -5.02 -20.88 -6.40
N ALA A 67 -5.53 -20.15 -5.41
CA ALA A 67 -6.93 -20.17 -4.96
C ALA A 67 -7.55 -18.78 -5.09
N ALA A 68 -8.85 -18.68 -5.36
CA ALA A 68 -9.56 -17.40 -5.39
C ALA A 68 -10.33 -17.21 -4.08
N ASN A 69 -10.42 -15.96 -3.64
CA ASN A 69 -11.24 -15.53 -2.53
C ASN A 69 -11.97 -14.22 -2.88
N TYR A 70 -13.22 -14.07 -2.45
CA TYR A 70 -14.11 -12.96 -2.85
C TYR A 70 -14.60 -12.14 -1.65
N ASP A 71 -14.03 -12.38 -0.46
CA ASP A 71 -14.44 -11.68 0.75
C ASP A 71 -13.89 -10.24 0.78
N SER A 72 -14.63 -9.36 1.46
CA SER A 72 -14.24 -7.96 1.61
C SER A 72 -13.21 -7.77 2.72
N VAL A 73 -12.15 -7.03 2.43
CA VAL A 73 -11.16 -6.61 3.44
C VAL A 73 -11.75 -5.63 4.46
N SER A 74 -12.84 -4.92 4.13
CA SER A 74 -13.42 -3.86 4.96
C SER A 74 -14.22 -4.38 6.16
N THR A 75 -14.32 -5.69 6.34
CA THR A 75 -14.98 -6.33 7.48
C THR A 75 -14.03 -7.28 8.19
N TRP A 76 -14.17 -7.38 9.51
CA TRP A 76 -13.38 -8.30 10.32
C TRP A 76 -13.52 -9.75 9.85
N ALA A 77 -14.77 -10.23 9.72
CA ALA A 77 -15.06 -11.60 9.28
C ALA A 77 -14.56 -11.89 7.86
N GLY A 78 -14.62 -10.88 6.96
CA GLY A 78 -14.09 -11.02 5.61
C GLY A 78 -12.56 -11.19 5.62
N ALA A 79 -11.85 -10.39 6.41
CA ALA A 79 -10.41 -10.51 6.56
C ALA A 79 -9.99 -11.89 7.13
N GLU A 80 -10.71 -12.40 8.13
CA GLU A 80 -10.48 -13.75 8.66
C GLU A 80 -10.66 -14.82 7.60
N LYS A 81 -11.72 -14.74 6.79
CA LYS A 81 -11.97 -15.69 5.68
C LYS A 81 -10.90 -15.61 4.58
N ILE A 82 -10.37 -14.42 4.30
CA ILE A 82 -9.27 -14.26 3.34
C ILE A 82 -8.03 -15.05 3.80
N ILE A 83 -7.64 -14.92 5.07
CA ILE A 83 -6.50 -15.66 5.63
C ILE A 83 -6.82 -17.15 5.74
N GLN A 84 -8.05 -17.51 6.17
CA GLN A 84 -8.49 -18.89 6.26
C GLN A 84 -8.44 -19.62 4.91
N CYS A 85 -8.72 -18.91 3.80
CA CYS A 85 -8.58 -19.46 2.45
C CYS A 85 -7.16 -19.98 2.18
N ALA A 86 -6.10 -19.27 2.63
CA ALA A 86 -4.72 -19.74 2.50
C ALA A 86 -4.47 -21.00 3.34
N LEU A 87 -5.01 -21.04 4.56
CA LEU A 87 -4.86 -22.20 5.46
C LEU A 87 -5.62 -23.43 4.93
N ASP A 88 -6.81 -23.26 4.39
CA ASP A 88 -7.62 -24.36 3.86
C ASP A 88 -6.96 -25.01 2.65
N HIS A 89 -6.47 -24.19 1.71
CA HIS A 89 -5.89 -24.68 0.47
C HIS A 89 -4.42 -25.09 0.59
N PHE A 90 -3.62 -24.34 1.37
CA PHE A 90 -2.17 -24.47 1.38
C PHE A 90 -1.56 -24.73 2.77
N LYS A 91 -2.39 -24.80 3.83
CA LYS A 91 -2.03 -25.14 5.22
C LYS A 91 -1.12 -24.13 5.92
N ARG A 92 -0.78 -23.00 5.31
CA ARG A 92 0.07 -21.96 5.86
C ARG A 92 -0.18 -20.61 5.19
N ILE A 93 0.40 -19.57 5.75
CA ILE A 93 0.55 -18.26 5.12
C ILE A 93 1.95 -17.72 5.45
N ASP A 94 2.69 -17.22 4.47
CA ASP A 94 4.03 -16.66 4.64
C ASP A 94 4.10 -15.17 4.30
N VAL A 95 3.25 -14.74 3.36
CA VAL A 95 3.24 -13.36 2.86
C VAL A 95 1.82 -12.83 2.82
N LEU A 96 1.62 -11.62 3.35
CA LEU A 96 0.39 -10.85 3.14
C LEU A 96 0.71 -9.54 2.44
N VAL A 97 0.07 -9.31 1.29
CA VAL A 97 0.12 -8.06 0.53
C VAL A 97 -1.21 -7.33 0.68
N ASN A 98 -1.23 -6.27 1.47
CA ASN A 98 -2.38 -5.38 1.65
C ASN A 98 -2.40 -4.32 0.53
N ASN A 99 -2.97 -4.69 -0.62
CA ASN A 99 -3.05 -3.83 -1.81
C ASN A 99 -4.48 -3.34 -2.12
N ALA A 100 -5.52 -4.01 -1.63
CA ALA A 100 -6.91 -3.61 -1.87
C ALA A 100 -7.18 -2.13 -1.56
N GLY A 101 -7.92 -1.46 -2.43
CA GLY A 101 -8.21 -0.04 -2.25
C GLY A 101 -9.23 0.51 -3.24
N ILE A 102 -9.82 1.65 -2.86
CA ILE A 102 -10.79 2.42 -3.63
C ILE A 102 -10.45 3.91 -3.57
N LEU A 103 -11.01 4.71 -4.48
CA LEU A 103 -10.93 6.17 -4.44
C LEU A 103 -12.33 6.79 -4.39
N ARG A 104 -12.50 7.78 -3.51
CA ARG A 104 -13.68 8.65 -3.40
C ARG A 104 -13.19 10.07 -3.12
N ASP A 105 -12.50 10.64 -4.12
CA ASP A 105 -11.88 11.95 -4.01
C ASP A 105 -12.94 13.06 -3.96
N ARG A 106 -12.79 13.96 -3.00
CA ARG A 106 -13.66 15.10 -2.82
C ARG A 106 -12.93 16.18 -2.04
N ILE A 107 -13.12 17.46 -2.43
CA ILE A 107 -12.60 18.58 -1.63
C ILE A 107 -13.16 18.51 -0.20
N LEU A 108 -12.35 18.79 0.81
CA LEU A 108 -12.63 18.55 2.23
C LEU A 108 -14.03 19.03 2.66
N PHE A 109 -14.40 20.28 2.32
CA PHE A 109 -15.69 20.88 2.75
C PHE A 109 -16.93 20.36 1.99
N LYS A 110 -16.75 19.43 1.03
CA LYS A 110 -17.84 18.76 0.30
C LYS A 110 -17.80 17.24 0.47
N MET A 111 -16.81 16.70 1.20
CA MET A 111 -16.66 15.26 1.41
C MET A 111 -17.78 14.74 2.32
N SER A 112 -18.48 13.71 1.88
CA SER A 112 -19.52 13.07 2.69
C SER A 112 -18.93 12.04 3.66
N GLU A 113 -19.72 11.64 4.67
CA GLU A 113 -19.36 10.59 5.62
C GLU A 113 -19.13 9.26 4.89
N GLU A 114 -19.95 8.91 3.90
CA GLU A 114 -19.82 7.67 3.13
C GLU A 114 -18.56 7.66 2.25
N GLU A 115 -18.16 8.83 1.71
CA GLU A 115 -16.92 8.98 0.95
C GLU A 115 -15.71 8.82 1.87
N TRP A 116 -15.77 9.35 3.08
CA TRP A 116 -14.74 9.17 4.10
C TRP A 116 -14.67 7.72 4.59
N ASP A 117 -15.77 7.20 5.11
CA ASP A 117 -15.87 5.89 5.73
C ASP A 117 -15.51 4.74 4.78
N GLY A 118 -15.98 4.81 3.54
CA GLY A 118 -15.69 3.78 2.55
C GLY A 118 -14.19 3.64 2.28
N VAL A 119 -13.48 4.77 2.19
CA VAL A 119 -12.02 4.79 1.98
C VAL A 119 -11.27 4.31 3.22
N ILE A 120 -11.61 4.83 4.41
CA ILE A 120 -10.98 4.43 5.68
C ILE A 120 -11.19 2.93 5.94
N LYS A 121 -12.41 2.43 5.76
CA LYS A 121 -12.76 1.02 5.98
C LYS A 121 -12.02 0.08 5.03
N THR A 122 -11.92 0.45 3.76
CA THR A 122 -11.24 -0.39 2.78
C THR A 122 -9.73 -0.40 2.98
N HIS A 123 -9.11 0.78 3.12
CA HIS A 123 -7.66 0.90 3.17
C HIS A 123 -7.08 0.61 4.55
N LEU A 124 -7.48 1.40 5.56
CA LEU A 124 -6.86 1.34 6.89
C LEU A 124 -7.38 0.15 7.70
N TYR A 125 -8.71 0.01 7.81
CA TYR A 125 -9.29 -1.13 8.51
C TYR A 125 -8.97 -2.44 7.79
N GLY A 126 -9.06 -2.48 6.46
CA GLY A 126 -8.73 -3.66 5.68
C GLY A 126 -7.28 -4.11 5.89
N SER A 127 -6.33 -3.18 5.85
CA SER A 127 -4.92 -3.49 6.15
C SER A 127 -4.74 -3.98 7.59
N PHE A 128 -5.41 -3.36 8.56
CA PHE A 128 -5.35 -3.79 9.95
C PHE A 128 -5.97 -5.16 10.15
N PHE A 129 -7.20 -5.40 9.67
CA PHE A 129 -7.91 -6.67 9.87
C PHE A 129 -7.16 -7.85 9.27
N CYS A 130 -6.71 -7.72 8.02
CA CYS A 130 -5.93 -8.78 7.36
C CYS A 130 -4.58 -9.01 8.06
N SER A 131 -3.88 -7.94 8.46
CA SER A 131 -2.59 -8.07 9.15
C SER A 131 -2.75 -8.73 10.51
N ARG A 132 -3.78 -8.36 11.27
CA ARG A 132 -4.09 -8.97 12.57
C ARG A 132 -4.42 -10.46 12.41
N ALA A 133 -5.22 -10.83 11.42
CA ALA A 133 -5.55 -12.23 11.15
C ALA A 133 -4.31 -13.04 10.77
N ALA A 134 -3.44 -12.51 9.88
CA ALA A 134 -2.19 -13.17 9.49
C ALA A 134 -1.16 -13.23 10.63
N ALA A 135 -1.08 -12.21 11.48
CA ALA A 135 -0.10 -12.11 12.56
C ALA A 135 -0.17 -13.26 13.58
N VAL A 136 -1.36 -13.83 13.80
CA VAL A 136 -1.52 -15.01 14.67
C VAL A 136 -0.68 -16.18 14.13
N HIS A 137 -0.79 -16.45 12.84
CA HIS A 137 -0.08 -17.54 12.16
C HIS A 137 1.41 -17.24 12.01
N PHE A 138 1.78 -16.01 11.67
CA PHE A 138 3.18 -15.59 11.59
C PHE A 138 3.91 -15.74 12.92
N ARG A 139 3.24 -15.41 14.03
CA ARG A 139 3.78 -15.60 15.39
C ARG A 139 4.06 -17.07 15.69
N GLU A 140 3.14 -17.96 15.36
CA GLU A 140 3.28 -19.41 15.56
C GLU A 140 4.38 -20.00 14.66
N GLN A 141 4.42 -19.59 13.39
CA GLN A 141 5.42 -20.01 12.41
C GLN A 141 6.81 -19.41 12.66
N LYS A 142 6.90 -18.33 13.49
CA LYS A 142 8.11 -17.52 13.71
C LYS A 142 8.71 -17.00 12.39
N SER A 143 7.85 -16.67 11.45
CA SER A 143 8.20 -16.13 10.13
C SER A 143 6.97 -15.51 9.48
N GLY A 144 7.16 -14.41 8.75
CA GLY A 144 6.10 -13.76 7.98
C GLY A 144 6.57 -12.49 7.30
N ARG A 145 5.83 -12.06 6.28
CA ARG A 145 6.07 -10.83 5.51
C ARG A 145 4.78 -10.06 5.37
N LEU A 146 4.77 -8.83 5.86
CA LEU A 146 3.69 -7.86 5.66
C LEU A 146 4.16 -6.81 4.66
N ILE A 147 3.44 -6.65 3.57
CA ILE A 147 3.67 -5.64 2.55
C ILE A 147 2.42 -4.80 2.42
N HIS A 148 2.53 -3.51 2.74
CA HIS A 148 1.43 -2.58 2.72
C HIS A 148 1.56 -1.59 1.58
N PHE A 149 0.44 -1.19 0.99
CA PHE A 149 0.41 -0.17 -0.05
C PHE A 149 -0.01 1.18 0.53
N THR A 150 0.95 2.09 0.64
CA THR A 150 0.74 3.50 0.98
C THR A 150 0.65 4.36 -0.30
N SER A 151 0.81 5.67 -0.19
CA SER A 151 0.77 6.61 -1.32
C SER A 151 1.51 7.90 -0.95
N THR A 152 2.05 8.57 -1.97
CA THR A 152 2.55 9.96 -1.82
C THR A 152 1.46 10.92 -1.40
N ALA A 153 0.18 10.64 -1.66
CA ALA A 153 -0.92 11.42 -1.11
C ALA A 153 -0.90 11.47 0.42
N GLY A 154 -0.51 10.36 1.09
CA GLY A 154 -0.35 10.34 2.55
C GLY A 154 1.02 10.84 3.02
N LEU A 155 2.08 10.65 2.23
CA LEU A 155 3.45 11.00 2.60
C LEU A 155 3.78 12.48 2.37
N ILE A 156 3.18 13.09 1.34
CA ILE A 156 3.42 14.47 0.91
C ILE A 156 2.10 15.25 0.97
N GLY A 157 1.10 14.85 0.20
CA GLY A 157 -0.22 15.46 0.15
C GLY A 157 -0.78 15.53 -1.26
N ASN A 158 -2.13 15.59 -1.36
CA ASN A 158 -2.85 15.90 -2.59
C ASN A 158 -4.16 16.63 -2.25
N VAL A 159 -4.58 17.54 -3.12
CA VAL A 159 -5.88 18.23 -2.99
C VAL A 159 -7.02 17.23 -3.21
N GLY A 160 -8.07 17.32 -2.41
CA GLY A 160 -9.29 16.51 -2.57
C GLY A 160 -9.17 15.06 -2.06
N GLN A 161 -8.10 14.69 -1.38
CA GLN A 161 -7.83 13.33 -0.92
C GLN A 161 -7.68 13.21 0.61
N ALA A 162 -8.42 13.99 1.38
CA ALA A 162 -8.31 13.97 2.84
C ALA A 162 -8.54 12.57 3.43
N ASN A 163 -9.56 11.84 2.97
CA ASN A 163 -9.86 10.46 3.36
C ASN A 163 -8.72 9.50 2.96
N TYR A 164 -8.31 9.55 1.70
CA TYR A 164 -7.28 8.66 1.15
C TYR A 164 -5.90 8.94 1.77
N ALA A 165 -5.49 10.20 1.87
CA ALA A 165 -4.23 10.60 2.49
C ALA A 165 -4.15 10.15 3.96
N SER A 166 -5.23 10.34 4.73
CA SER A 166 -5.33 9.90 6.13
C SER A 166 -5.19 8.39 6.24
N ALA A 167 -5.90 7.63 5.40
CA ALA A 167 -5.79 6.17 5.39
C ALA A 167 -4.36 5.71 5.02
N LYS A 168 -3.76 6.31 3.99
CA LYS A 168 -2.45 5.90 3.47
C LYS A 168 -1.30 6.26 4.41
N LEU A 169 -1.37 7.38 5.13
CA LEU A 169 -0.39 7.69 6.19
C LEU A 169 -0.63 6.82 7.44
N GLY A 170 -1.89 6.55 7.78
CA GLY A 170 -2.25 5.60 8.85
C GLY A 170 -1.69 4.20 8.60
N ILE A 171 -1.65 3.73 7.36
CA ILE A 171 -1.03 2.46 6.98
C ILE A 171 0.49 2.46 7.24
N VAL A 172 1.19 3.57 7.06
CA VAL A 172 2.63 3.67 7.40
C VAL A 172 2.83 3.49 8.91
N ALA A 173 1.99 4.13 9.74
CA ALA A 173 2.02 3.96 11.18
C ALA A 173 1.68 2.52 11.59
N LEU A 174 0.65 1.91 10.97
CA LEU A 174 0.29 0.51 11.18
C LEU A 174 1.45 -0.43 10.85
N SER A 175 2.08 -0.25 9.68
CA SER A 175 3.22 -1.07 9.27
C SER A 175 4.38 -1.01 10.26
N ARG A 176 4.67 0.18 10.80
CA ARG A 176 5.69 0.36 11.84
C ARG A 176 5.33 -0.37 13.12
N SER A 177 4.08 -0.27 13.59
CA SER A 177 3.60 -0.97 14.78
C SER A 177 3.67 -2.48 14.58
N CYS A 178 3.25 -3.00 13.42
CA CYS A 178 3.39 -4.41 13.08
C CYS A 178 4.85 -4.87 13.11
N ALA A 179 5.78 -4.06 12.58
CA ALA A 179 7.21 -4.38 12.60
C ALA A 179 7.74 -4.48 14.04
N LEU A 180 7.36 -3.56 14.93
CA LEU A 180 7.76 -3.56 16.34
C LEU A 180 7.18 -4.74 17.11
N ASP A 181 5.87 -5.01 16.95
CA ASP A 181 5.17 -6.07 17.69
C ASP A 181 5.65 -7.47 17.29
N LEU A 182 6.01 -7.64 16.00
CA LEU A 182 6.29 -8.95 15.42
C LEU A 182 7.79 -9.22 15.17
N GLN A 183 8.68 -8.26 15.43
CA GLN A 183 10.12 -8.37 15.22
C GLN A 183 10.72 -9.64 15.85
N ARG A 184 10.35 -9.94 17.09
CA ARG A 184 10.85 -11.12 17.82
C ARG A 184 10.43 -12.47 17.21
N TYR A 185 9.50 -12.44 16.24
CA TYR A 185 9.02 -13.62 15.53
C TYR A 185 9.53 -13.69 14.09
N ASN A 186 10.60 -12.94 13.74
CA ASN A 186 11.17 -12.88 12.39
C ASN A 186 10.17 -12.43 11.32
N VAL A 187 9.24 -11.57 11.67
CA VAL A 187 8.28 -10.97 10.74
C VAL A 187 8.76 -9.59 10.34
N THR A 188 8.77 -9.30 9.06
CA THR A 188 9.02 -7.96 8.53
C THR A 188 7.74 -7.30 8.06
N SER A 189 7.69 -5.97 8.16
CA SER A 189 6.55 -5.16 7.69
C SER A 189 7.06 -3.91 7.01
N ASN A 190 6.73 -3.74 5.71
CA ASN A 190 7.19 -2.63 4.89
C ASN A 190 6.06 -2.01 4.08
N CYS A 191 6.23 -0.77 3.65
CA CYS A 191 5.29 -0.05 2.82
C CYS A 191 5.86 0.19 1.41
N ILE A 192 4.98 0.15 0.40
CA ILE A 192 5.25 0.57 -0.97
C ILE A 192 4.29 1.71 -1.34
N ALA A 193 4.83 2.84 -1.82
CA ALA A 193 4.10 3.94 -2.44
C ALA A 193 4.28 3.82 -3.97
N PRO A 194 3.31 3.26 -4.69
CA PRO A 194 3.44 3.02 -6.12
C PRO A 194 3.07 4.26 -6.93
N PHE A 195 3.76 4.42 -8.06
CA PHE A 195 3.38 5.28 -9.16
C PHE A 195 3.18 4.39 -10.39
N ALA A 196 1.95 4.03 -10.70
CA ALA A 196 1.64 3.21 -11.85
C ALA A 196 0.37 3.72 -12.53
N TRP A 197 0.32 3.58 -13.85
CA TRP A 197 -0.89 3.84 -14.59
C TRP A 197 -1.93 2.76 -14.27
N THR A 198 -2.94 3.15 -13.51
CA THR A 198 -4.07 2.30 -13.18
C THR A 198 -5.36 2.94 -13.68
N ARG A 199 -6.47 2.19 -13.68
CA ARG A 199 -7.80 2.75 -13.96
C ARG A 199 -8.13 3.97 -13.10
N LEU A 200 -7.64 4.00 -11.87
CA LEU A 200 -7.80 5.12 -10.94
C LEU A 200 -7.21 6.43 -11.47
N ILE A 201 -6.06 6.38 -12.14
CA ILE A 201 -5.41 7.56 -12.73
C ILE A 201 -6.02 7.89 -14.10
N ALA A 202 -6.53 6.90 -14.82
CA ALA A 202 -7.13 7.09 -16.14
C ALA A 202 -8.38 8.00 -16.10
N THR A 203 -9.08 8.08 -14.98
CA THR A 203 -10.30 8.90 -14.80
C THR A 203 -10.03 10.40 -14.64
N ILE A 204 -8.77 10.84 -14.49
CA ILE A 204 -8.44 12.27 -14.33
C ILE A 204 -8.77 13.01 -15.65
N PRO A 205 -9.68 14.01 -15.61
CA PRO A 205 -10.00 14.81 -16.79
C PRO A 205 -8.77 15.54 -17.32
N THR A 206 -8.61 15.62 -18.64
CA THR A 206 -7.49 16.33 -19.28
C THR A 206 -8.04 17.17 -20.43
N GLU A 207 -8.27 18.45 -20.19
CA GLU A 207 -8.72 19.40 -21.21
C GLU A 207 -7.56 20.19 -21.81
N ASP A 208 -6.43 20.29 -21.11
CA ASP A 208 -5.23 21.04 -21.49
C ASP A 208 -4.22 20.15 -22.25
N PRO A 209 -3.64 20.60 -23.39
CA PRO A 209 -2.61 19.86 -24.13
C PRO A 209 -1.39 19.46 -23.30
N ALA A 210 -0.94 20.30 -22.37
CA ALA A 210 0.18 19.97 -21.47
C ALA A 210 -0.18 18.84 -20.51
N GLN A 211 -1.40 18.82 -19.98
CA GLN A 211 -1.92 17.73 -19.16
C GLN A 211 -2.06 16.44 -19.97
N LYS A 212 -2.45 16.53 -21.25
CA LYS A 212 -2.53 15.37 -22.14
C LYS A 212 -1.16 14.74 -22.37
N ALA A 213 -0.14 15.54 -22.67
CA ALA A 213 1.24 15.05 -22.84
C ALA A 213 1.78 14.42 -21.54
N LYS A 214 1.50 15.01 -20.37
CA LYS A 214 1.84 14.43 -19.07
C LYS A 214 1.11 13.09 -18.85
N LYS A 215 -0.16 13.00 -19.21
CA LYS A 215 -0.96 11.77 -19.11
C LYS A 215 -0.39 10.65 -19.99
N GLU A 216 0.05 10.97 -21.20
CA GLU A 216 0.69 10.00 -22.11
C GLU A 216 2.02 9.45 -21.56
N LYS A 217 2.81 10.30 -20.87
CA LYS A 217 4.02 9.85 -20.17
C LYS A 217 3.68 8.94 -18.97
N LEU A 218 2.68 9.33 -18.18
CA LEU A 218 2.22 8.52 -17.06
C LEU A 218 1.65 7.17 -17.50
N ALA A 219 1.01 7.10 -18.67
CA ALA A 219 0.47 5.85 -19.23
C ALA A 219 1.54 4.78 -19.50
N LYS A 220 2.81 5.19 -19.61
CA LYS A 220 3.94 4.26 -19.78
C LYS A 220 4.40 3.61 -18.46
N MET A 221 3.96 4.09 -17.30
CA MET A 221 4.27 3.49 -16.01
C MET A 221 3.41 2.25 -15.78
N SER A 222 3.97 1.08 -16.07
CA SER A 222 3.26 -0.19 -15.95
C SER A 222 3.00 -0.57 -14.49
N PRO A 223 1.81 -1.09 -14.14
CA PRO A 223 1.59 -1.77 -12.87
C PRO A 223 2.59 -2.91 -12.59
N ALA A 224 3.11 -3.55 -13.64
CA ALA A 224 4.10 -4.61 -13.53
C ALA A 224 5.45 -4.14 -12.96
N ASP A 225 5.78 -2.84 -13.08
CA ASP A 225 7.03 -2.29 -12.54
C ASP A 225 7.07 -2.30 -11.00
N VAL A 226 5.90 -2.40 -10.34
CA VAL A 226 5.79 -2.44 -8.86
C VAL A 226 6.02 -3.86 -8.32
N ALA A 227 5.66 -4.88 -9.08
CA ALA A 227 5.68 -6.27 -8.64
C ALA A 227 7.08 -6.79 -8.21
N PRO A 228 8.20 -6.42 -8.87
CA PRO A 228 9.52 -6.89 -8.45
C PRO A 228 9.90 -6.51 -7.01
N LEU A 229 9.62 -5.26 -6.59
CA LEU A 229 9.90 -4.84 -5.22
C LEU A 229 9.03 -5.58 -4.21
N ALA A 230 7.75 -5.81 -4.50
CA ALA A 230 6.86 -6.58 -3.63
C ALA A 230 7.34 -8.05 -3.50
N CYS A 231 7.77 -8.68 -4.59
CA CYS A 231 8.36 -10.02 -4.55
C CYS A 231 9.67 -10.09 -3.77
N PHE A 232 10.55 -9.11 -3.95
CA PHE A 232 11.80 -9.02 -3.18
C PHE A 232 11.53 -8.88 -1.68
N LEU A 233 10.64 -7.96 -1.28
CA LEU A 233 10.28 -7.75 0.13
C LEU A 233 9.56 -8.98 0.74
N ALA A 234 8.94 -9.83 -0.07
CA ALA A 234 8.32 -11.08 0.34
C ALA A 234 9.33 -12.21 0.56
N SER A 235 10.54 -12.09 0.03
CA SER A 235 11.57 -13.14 0.04
C SER A 235 12.40 -13.15 1.33
N ASP A 236 13.20 -14.20 1.50
CA ASP A 236 14.14 -14.29 2.61
C ASP A 236 15.35 -13.36 2.42
N ALA A 237 15.65 -12.93 1.19
CA ALA A 237 16.67 -11.93 0.92
C ALA A 237 16.39 -10.56 1.55
N ALA A 238 15.12 -10.25 1.86
CA ALA A 238 14.70 -9.03 2.52
C ALA A 238 14.50 -9.17 4.05
N GLN A 239 15.00 -10.24 4.68
CA GLN A 239 14.82 -10.52 6.12
C GLN A 239 15.23 -9.36 7.04
N ASN A 240 16.23 -8.60 6.65
CA ASN A 240 16.76 -7.47 7.43
C ASN A 240 16.12 -6.12 7.08
N ILE A 241 15.11 -6.11 6.20
CA ILE A 241 14.42 -4.90 5.77
C ILE A 241 13.04 -4.88 6.43
N THR A 242 12.87 -4.00 7.40
CA THR A 242 11.58 -3.84 8.10
C THR A 242 11.31 -2.38 8.45
N SER A 243 10.04 -2.02 8.56
CA SER A 243 9.57 -0.66 8.88
C SER A 243 10.03 0.40 7.88
N GLN A 244 10.28 0.03 6.62
CA GLN A 244 10.70 0.96 5.58
C GLN A 244 9.53 1.36 4.68
N VAL A 245 9.68 2.53 4.05
CA VAL A 245 8.70 3.08 3.10
C VAL A 245 9.41 3.31 1.77
N PHE A 246 9.10 2.48 0.79
CA PHE A 246 9.68 2.56 -0.56
C PHE A 246 8.69 3.22 -1.52
N GLY A 247 9.21 4.00 -2.48
CA GLY A 247 8.47 4.42 -3.66
C GLY A 247 8.91 3.62 -4.88
N VAL A 248 7.98 3.32 -5.78
CA VAL A 248 8.29 2.73 -7.10
C VAL A 248 7.64 3.60 -8.16
N ARG A 249 8.44 4.12 -9.09
CA ARG A 249 7.98 4.95 -10.20
C ARG A 249 8.65 4.50 -11.49
N ALA A 250 7.94 3.75 -12.31
CA ALA A 250 8.53 3.08 -13.48
C ALA A 250 9.78 2.28 -13.08
N LYS A 251 10.98 2.64 -13.55
CA LYS A 251 12.24 1.94 -13.22
C LYS A 251 12.96 2.52 -12.00
N GLU A 252 12.37 3.51 -11.33
CA GLU A 252 12.97 4.17 -10.16
C GLU A 252 12.45 3.57 -8.86
N ILE A 253 13.33 3.35 -7.89
CA ILE A 253 12.99 2.97 -6.52
C ILE A 253 13.50 4.05 -5.58
N PHE A 254 12.62 4.57 -4.72
CA PHE A 254 12.93 5.58 -3.69
C PHE A 254 12.85 4.96 -2.31
N LEU A 255 13.63 5.50 -1.37
CA LEU A 255 13.45 5.29 0.06
C LEU A 255 12.98 6.62 0.66
N PHE A 256 11.77 6.63 1.24
CA PHE A 256 11.25 7.80 1.94
C PHE A 256 11.84 7.92 3.34
N SER A 257 12.21 9.15 3.73
CA SER A 257 12.54 9.47 5.12
C SER A 257 11.30 9.25 6.00
N GLN A 258 11.57 8.95 7.26
CA GLN A 258 10.51 8.79 8.25
C GLN A 258 10.60 9.91 9.29
N PRO A 259 9.49 10.34 9.92
CA PRO A 259 9.51 11.41 10.90
C PRO A 259 10.51 11.17 12.03
N ARG A 260 11.39 12.14 12.26
CA ARG A 260 12.36 12.21 13.38
C ARG A 260 12.42 13.65 13.83
N ILE A 261 12.86 13.88 15.07
CA ILE A 261 13.12 15.23 15.57
C ILE A 261 14.30 15.80 14.80
N VAL A 262 14.10 16.92 14.10
CA VAL A 262 15.15 17.63 13.32
C VAL A 262 15.68 18.84 14.05
N ARG A 263 14.91 19.42 14.97
CA ARG A 263 15.30 20.61 15.76
C ARG A 263 14.56 20.60 17.10
N SER A 264 15.22 21.13 18.14
CA SER A 264 14.61 21.44 19.45
C SER A 264 15.01 22.82 19.92
N ILE A 265 14.16 23.45 20.74
CA ILE A 265 14.44 24.67 21.49
C ILE A 265 14.07 24.44 22.92
N HIS A 266 14.75 25.14 23.85
CA HIS A 266 14.55 25.02 25.28
C HIS A 266 14.50 26.39 25.95
N ASP A 267 13.63 26.60 26.93
CA ASP A 267 13.60 27.75 27.81
C ASP A 267 13.47 27.25 29.27
N SER A 268 14.47 27.55 30.10
CA SER A 268 14.55 27.07 31.50
C SER A 268 13.46 27.63 32.40
N THR A 269 12.82 28.74 32.00
CA THR A 269 11.74 29.39 32.77
C THR A 269 10.34 29.04 32.28
N GLY A 270 10.26 28.18 31.20
CA GLY A 270 9.03 27.77 30.57
C GLY A 270 8.59 28.69 29.43
N TRP A 271 7.74 28.16 28.56
CA TRP A 271 7.23 28.86 27.39
C TRP A 271 5.96 29.65 27.70
N THR A 272 5.89 30.88 27.16
CA THR A 272 4.64 31.63 27.03
C THR A 272 4.31 31.83 25.55
N PRO A 273 3.06 32.15 25.16
CA PRO A 273 2.72 32.46 23.79
C PRO A 273 3.59 33.54 23.17
N GLU A 274 3.94 34.58 23.93
CA GLU A 274 4.77 35.69 23.49
C GLU A 274 6.21 35.25 23.23
N LYS A 275 6.80 34.41 24.08
CA LYS A 275 8.14 33.82 23.85
C LYS A 275 8.13 32.94 22.60
N LEU A 276 7.09 32.13 22.42
CA LEU A 276 6.95 31.30 21.22
C LEU A 276 6.81 32.14 19.96
N ALA A 277 6.00 33.22 20.00
CA ALA A 277 5.87 34.15 18.89
C ALA A 277 7.21 34.80 18.47
N ALA A 278 8.05 35.09 19.44
CA ALA A 278 9.38 35.69 19.18
C ALA A 278 10.41 34.65 18.65
N MET A 279 10.31 33.37 19.03
CA MET A 279 11.40 32.42 18.85
C MET A 279 11.11 31.26 17.91
N LEU A 280 9.86 30.77 17.82
CA LEU A 280 9.54 29.51 17.13
C LEU A 280 9.86 29.60 15.61
N GLU A 281 9.29 30.58 14.92
CA GLU A 281 9.48 30.71 13.48
C GLU A 281 10.94 31.05 13.12
N PRO A 282 11.60 32.06 13.72
CA PRO A 282 13.00 32.37 13.40
C PRO A 282 13.94 31.18 13.59
N THR A 283 13.68 30.33 14.59
CA THR A 283 14.56 29.22 14.93
C THR A 283 14.29 27.95 14.08
N MET A 284 13.04 27.71 13.68
CA MET A 284 12.63 26.46 13.04
C MET A 284 12.30 26.61 11.54
N LYS A 285 12.09 27.83 11.02
CA LYS A 285 11.63 28.08 9.65
C LYS A 285 12.48 27.40 8.57
N SER A 286 13.79 27.31 8.76
CA SER A 286 14.68 26.63 7.81
C SER A 286 14.46 25.11 7.72
N HIS A 287 13.70 24.54 8.66
CA HIS A 287 13.34 23.12 8.72
C HIS A 287 11.87 22.87 8.36
N PHE A 288 11.07 23.91 8.09
CA PHE A 288 9.69 23.72 7.67
C PHE A 288 9.64 23.16 6.26
N HIS A 289 8.82 22.15 6.05
CA HIS A 289 8.53 21.65 4.72
C HIS A 289 7.52 22.57 4.03
N PRO A 290 7.71 22.86 2.74
CA PRO A 290 6.73 23.61 1.96
C PRO A 290 5.43 22.83 1.84
N LEU A 291 4.33 23.52 1.56
CA LEU A 291 3.02 22.91 1.30
C LEU A 291 2.95 22.47 -0.16
N ASP A 292 3.64 21.39 -0.48
CA ASP A 292 3.66 20.79 -1.81
C ASP A 292 2.57 19.74 -1.98
N VAL A 293 2.13 19.51 -3.22
CA VAL A 293 1.44 18.29 -3.61
C VAL A 293 2.42 17.30 -4.23
N SER A 294 2.07 16.02 -4.22
CA SER A 294 2.94 14.93 -4.70
C SER A 294 3.56 15.19 -6.08
N GLY A 295 2.80 15.79 -7.00
CA GLY A 295 3.27 16.07 -8.36
C GLY A 295 4.19 17.30 -8.48
N GLN A 296 4.25 18.17 -7.47
CA GLN A 296 5.19 19.28 -7.38
C GLN A 296 6.51 18.82 -6.77
N TYR A 297 6.43 18.02 -5.70
CA TYR A 297 7.60 17.45 -5.05
C TYR A 297 8.35 16.48 -5.96
N ILE A 298 7.65 15.60 -6.69
CA ILE A 298 8.23 14.67 -7.68
C ILE A 298 7.97 15.25 -9.07
N SER A 299 8.70 16.32 -9.40
CA SER A 299 8.46 17.14 -10.60
C SER A 299 9.17 16.65 -11.87
N TRP A 300 10.19 15.79 -11.74
CA TRP A 300 10.93 15.26 -12.90
C TRP A 300 10.14 14.18 -13.64
N ASP A 301 10.48 13.97 -14.91
CA ASP A 301 9.89 12.91 -15.72
C ASP A 301 10.27 11.52 -15.21
N PRO A 302 9.37 10.51 -15.27
CA PRO A 302 9.72 9.14 -14.90
C PRO A 302 10.82 8.58 -15.80
N LEU A 303 11.78 7.88 -15.22
CA LEU A 303 12.77 7.08 -15.96
C LEU A 303 12.10 5.78 -16.43
N ILE A 304 11.82 5.68 -17.71
CA ILE A 304 11.03 4.60 -18.34
C ILE A 304 11.96 3.58 -19.01
#